data_ae4acede7316a27b432feacdffb0ada9
#
_entry.id   ae4acede7316a27b432feacdffb0ada9
#
_cell.length_a   1.000
_cell.length_b   1.000
_cell.length_c   1.000
_cell.angle_alpha   90.00
_cell.angle_beta   90.00
_cell.angle_gamma   90.00
#
_symmetry.space_group_name_H-M   'P 1'
#
loop_
_entity.id
_entity.type
_entity.pdbx_description
1 polymer ?
#
loop_
_entity_poly.entity_id
_entity_poly.type
_entity_poly.pdbx_seq_one_letter_code
_entity_poly.pdbx_strand_id
1 'polypeptide(L)'
;MKKKLVLWVTAAFTGLSCSTDAPETSEYRLEIPEVFEQYLIAPVIPADNPMTAEGIALGKRLFFDPILSGNQTMACAHCHMPENGFSERRRTSLGIAGVPGHRNAMPIFNLAWNFSDRFAWDGKEIGLEEQALEPVSNLLEMNADWEQVAQRLANHPQYPALFQAAFGSAPIDSILVVKAIAQFERTLISGNSKFDQYLRGEVSLSAPEQNGLEVFMDEARGDCFHCHGSPNNPLWTDNAFHNNGLDASFSDLGLGAVSGDPNDNGKFRTPSLRNLSYTAPYMHDGRFNTLMEVIDHYSEGLQYSPTIDPLMKSVAAGGVHLSPQDKSDLLAFLRTLDDAEFQSNPDHRPDRRP
;
A
#
# COMPACT_ATOMS: atom_id res chain seq x y z
N MET A 1 -31.23 70.03 -51.59
CA MET A 1 -30.51 69.45 -50.43
C MET A 1 -30.93 68.01 -50.35
N LYS A 2 -30.06 67.07 -50.78
CA LYS A 2 -30.36 65.60 -50.74
C LYS A 2 -29.70 65.00 -49.49
N LYS A 3 -30.47 64.50 -48.53
CA LYS A 3 -29.97 63.78 -47.35
C LYS A 3 -29.63 62.33 -47.75
N LYS A 4 -28.35 61.93 -47.57
CA LYS A 4 -27.90 60.56 -47.74
C LYS A 4 -28.17 59.84 -46.44
N LEU A 5 -28.92 58.75 -46.49
CA LEU A 5 -29.18 57.81 -45.42
C LEU A 5 -28.02 56.79 -45.39
N VAL A 6 -27.24 56.75 -44.31
CA VAL A 6 -26.20 55.76 -44.12
C VAL A 6 -26.78 54.60 -43.26
N LEU A 7 -26.90 53.44 -43.91
CA LEU A 7 -27.33 52.22 -43.25
C LEU A 7 -26.12 51.56 -42.57
N TRP A 8 -26.13 51.44 -41.25
CA TRP A 8 -25.16 50.60 -40.49
C TRP A 8 -25.65 49.21 -40.45
N VAL A 9 -24.91 48.26 -41.05
CA VAL A 9 -25.13 46.80 -40.89
C VAL A 9 -24.25 46.33 -39.73
N THR A 10 -24.87 46.01 -38.60
CA THR A 10 -24.22 45.37 -37.48
C THR A 10 -24.19 43.86 -37.74
N ALA A 11 -22.99 43.32 -38.06
CA ALA A 11 -22.75 41.90 -38.13
C ALA A 11 -22.65 41.34 -36.69
N ALA A 12 -23.64 40.57 -36.28
CA ALA A 12 -23.56 39.81 -35.03
C ALA A 12 -22.66 38.59 -35.25
N PHE A 13 -21.45 38.62 -34.69
CA PHE A 13 -20.60 37.42 -34.54
C PHE A 13 -21.16 36.59 -33.40
N THR A 14 -21.87 35.51 -33.69
CA THR A 14 -22.14 34.45 -32.75
C THR A 14 -20.87 33.62 -32.60
N GLY A 15 -20.07 33.91 -31.57
CA GLY A 15 -18.97 33.04 -31.19
C GLY A 15 -19.54 31.74 -30.67
N LEU A 16 -19.33 30.62 -31.38
CA LEU A 16 -19.43 29.29 -30.78
C LEU A 16 -18.28 29.15 -29.79
N SER A 17 -18.56 29.34 -28.51
CA SER A 17 -17.69 28.89 -27.43
C SER A 17 -17.78 27.38 -27.40
N CYS A 18 -16.76 26.67 -27.89
CA CYS A 18 -16.52 25.31 -27.51
C CYS A 18 -16.10 25.32 -26.05
N SER A 19 -17.05 25.19 -25.12
CA SER A 19 -16.70 24.79 -23.77
C SER A 19 -16.28 23.31 -23.87
N THR A 20 -15.00 23.05 -23.71
CA THR A 20 -14.52 21.73 -23.33
C THR A 20 -14.94 21.59 -21.88
N ASP A 21 -16.18 21.18 -21.64
CA ASP A 21 -16.61 20.84 -20.29
C ASP A 21 -15.75 19.67 -19.84
N ALA A 22 -14.82 19.95 -18.92
CA ALA A 22 -14.20 18.89 -18.14
C ALA A 22 -15.37 18.11 -17.46
N PRO A 23 -15.30 16.78 -17.36
CA PRO A 23 -16.35 16.04 -16.70
C PRO A 23 -16.53 16.58 -15.29
N GLU A 24 -17.76 16.80 -14.85
CA GLU A 24 -18.06 17.04 -13.44
C GLU A 24 -17.77 15.73 -12.70
N THR A 25 -16.51 15.54 -12.28
CA THR A 25 -16.14 14.45 -11.42
C THR A 25 -16.58 14.76 -10.00
N SER A 26 -17.15 13.76 -9.31
CA SER A 26 -17.57 13.91 -7.91
C SER A 26 -16.35 13.89 -7.01
N GLU A 27 -15.98 15.04 -6.42
CA GLU A 27 -14.91 15.10 -5.40
C GLU A 27 -15.19 14.05 -4.32
N TYR A 28 -14.17 13.23 -4.03
CA TYR A 28 -14.25 12.21 -2.98
C TYR A 28 -13.33 12.59 -1.83
N ARG A 29 -13.85 12.58 -0.61
CA ARG A 29 -13.09 12.77 0.62
C ARG A 29 -12.91 11.44 1.33
N LEU A 30 -11.66 11.09 1.61
CA LEU A 30 -11.36 9.91 2.42
C LEU A 30 -12.03 10.00 3.78
N GLU A 31 -12.66 8.92 4.21
CA GLU A 31 -13.14 8.75 5.58
C GLU A 31 -11.92 8.42 6.47
N ILE A 32 -11.41 9.42 7.16
CA ILE A 32 -10.21 9.28 7.98
C ILE A 32 -10.63 8.77 9.37
N PRO A 33 -10.06 7.65 9.85
CA PRO A 33 -10.33 7.17 11.21
C PRO A 33 -9.94 8.21 12.27
N GLU A 34 -10.74 8.35 13.32
CA GLU A 34 -10.53 9.32 14.40
C GLU A 34 -9.12 9.25 15.00
N VAL A 35 -8.59 8.03 15.20
CA VAL A 35 -7.23 7.81 15.70
C VAL A 35 -6.18 8.38 14.74
N PHE A 36 -6.45 8.35 13.41
CA PHE A 36 -5.54 8.93 12.41
C PHE A 36 -5.63 10.46 12.41
N GLU A 37 -6.83 11.03 12.53
CA GLU A 37 -7.01 12.48 12.64
C GLU A 37 -6.30 13.04 13.89
N GLN A 38 -6.29 12.27 14.98
CA GLN A 38 -5.67 12.68 16.25
C GLN A 38 -4.13 12.68 16.19
N TYR A 39 -3.52 11.72 15.51
CA TYR A 39 -2.08 11.46 15.61
C TYR A 39 -1.30 11.65 14.30
N LEU A 40 -1.95 11.69 13.15
CA LEU A 40 -1.30 11.82 11.86
C LEU A 40 -1.60 13.17 11.20
N ILE A 41 -0.69 13.62 10.36
CA ILE A 41 -0.99 14.69 9.41
C ILE A 41 -1.88 14.16 8.27
N ALA A 42 -2.47 15.06 7.50
CA ALA A 42 -3.36 14.71 6.38
C ALA A 42 -2.66 13.72 5.40
N PRO A 43 -3.43 12.80 4.79
CA PRO A 43 -2.88 11.86 3.82
C PRO A 43 -2.32 12.57 2.58
N VAL A 44 -1.38 11.93 1.89
CA VAL A 44 -0.77 12.45 0.66
C VAL A 44 -1.71 12.17 -0.52
N ILE A 45 -2.31 13.22 -1.04
CA ILE A 45 -3.11 13.19 -2.26
C ILE A 45 -2.41 14.08 -3.31
N PRO A 46 -1.86 13.51 -4.39
CA PRO A 46 -1.21 14.29 -5.44
C PRO A 46 -2.18 15.28 -6.09
N ALA A 47 -1.73 16.52 -6.32
CA ALA A 47 -2.57 17.55 -6.93
C ALA A 47 -2.98 17.21 -8.37
N ASP A 48 -2.18 16.40 -9.06
CA ASP A 48 -2.45 15.93 -10.42
C ASP A 48 -3.23 14.61 -10.47
N ASN A 49 -3.56 14.03 -9.29
CA ASN A 49 -4.42 12.86 -9.15
C ASN A 49 -5.38 13.04 -7.94
N PRO A 50 -6.28 14.03 -7.98
CA PRO A 50 -7.27 14.22 -6.92
C PRO A 50 -8.22 13.02 -6.82
N MET A 51 -8.72 12.76 -5.62
CA MET A 51 -9.65 11.66 -5.36
C MET A 51 -11.02 11.98 -5.94
N THR A 52 -11.55 11.09 -6.78
CA THR A 52 -12.90 11.18 -7.34
C THR A 52 -13.63 9.85 -7.22
N ALA A 53 -14.96 9.89 -7.10
CA ALA A 53 -15.76 8.67 -7.01
C ALA A 53 -15.62 7.81 -8.27
N GLU A 54 -15.56 8.45 -9.44
CA GLU A 54 -15.40 7.79 -10.74
C GLU A 54 -14.00 7.17 -10.89
N GLY A 55 -12.95 7.87 -10.44
CA GLY A 55 -11.57 7.37 -10.46
C GLY A 55 -11.38 6.17 -9.54
N ILE A 56 -11.95 6.22 -8.32
CA ILE A 56 -11.94 5.11 -7.36
C ILE A 56 -12.67 3.89 -7.94
N ALA A 57 -13.86 4.08 -8.51
CA ALA A 57 -14.64 2.98 -9.10
C ALA A 57 -13.90 2.33 -10.29
N LEU A 58 -13.28 3.15 -11.14
CA LEU A 58 -12.45 2.66 -12.24
C LEU A 58 -11.22 1.92 -11.71
N GLY A 59 -10.51 2.48 -10.71
CA GLY A 59 -9.33 1.88 -10.09
C GLY A 59 -9.65 0.54 -9.45
N LYS A 60 -10.73 0.46 -8.68
CA LYS A 60 -11.23 -0.79 -8.11
C LYS A 60 -11.46 -1.83 -9.19
N ARG A 61 -12.14 -1.47 -10.28
CA ARG A 61 -12.39 -2.39 -11.38
C ARG A 61 -11.10 -2.89 -12.01
N LEU A 62 -10.14 -2.00 -12.30
CA LEU A 62 -8.85 -2.36 -12.88
C LEU A 62 -8.03 -3.26 -11.96
N PHE A 63 -8.06 -3.01 -10.65
CA PHE A 63 -7.36 -3.80 -9.64
C PHE A 63 -7.80 -5.27 -9.62
N PHE A 64 -9.08 -5.54 -9.92
CA PHE A 64 -9.64 -6.89 -9.96
C PHE A 64 -9.74 -7.49 -11.37
N ASP A 65 -9.42 -6.73 -12.42
CA ASP A 65 -9.56 -7.20 -13.81
C ASP A 65 -8.23 -7.75 -14.35
N PRO A 66 -8.17 -9.00 -14.82
CA PRO A 66 -6.97 -9.55 -15.41
C PRO A 66 -6.56 -8.93 -16.77
N ILE A 67 -7.35 -7.98 -17.29
CA ILE A 67 -7.10 -7.30 -18.58
C ILE A 67 -5.73 -6.64 -18.66
N LEU A 68 -5.12 -6.29 -17.53
CA LEU A 68 -3.83 -5.62 -17.46
C LEU A 68 -2.64 -6.57 -17.68
N SER A 69 -2.79 -7.89 -17.50
CA SER A 69 -1.68 -8.82 -17.67
C SER A 69 -1.48 -9.23 -19.13
N GLY A 70 -0.28 -9.64 -19.49
CA GLY A 70 0.10 -9.99 -20.86
C GLY A 70 -0.80 -11.05 -21.49
N ASN A 71 -1.15 -12.08 -20.74
CA ASN A 71 -2.05 -13.16 -21.14
C ASN A 71 -3.50 -13.02 -20.63
N GLN A 72 -3.82 -11.92 -19.95
CA GLN A 72 -5.14 -11.62 -19.40
C GLN A 72 -5.65 -12.67 -18.38
N THR A 73 -4.76 -13.23 -17.57
CA THR A 73 -5.13 -14.23 -16.55
C THR A 73 -4.87 -13.75 -15.13
N MET A 74 -4.15 -12.64 -14.94
CA MET A 74 -3.71 -12.16 -13.64
C MET A 74 -4.13 -10.69 -13.43
N ALA A 75 -4.65 -10.38 -12.27
CA ALA A 75 -4.95 -9.04 -11.78
C ALA A 75 -4.14 -8.73 -10.53
N CYS A 76 -4.08 -7.47 -10.08
CA CYS A 76 -3.43 -7.06 -8.81
C CYS A 76 -3.93 -7.91 -7.63
N ALA A 77 -5.24 -8.18 -7.59
CA ALA A 77 -5.89 -8.99 -6.56
C ALA A 77 -5.43 -10.47 -6.51
N HIS A 78 -4.60 -10.96 -7.44
CA HIS A 78 -4.05 -12.31 -7.35
C HIS A 78 -2.90 -12.42 -6.35
N CYS A 79 -2.14 -11.33 -6.17
CA CYS A 79 -1.06 -11.22 -5.19
C CYS A 79 -1.48 -10.36 -3.98
N HIS A 80 -2.45 -9.46 -4.16
CA HIS A 80 -2.99 -8.59 -3.11
C HIS A 80 -4.44 -8.96 -2.82
N MET A 81 -4.62 -10.14 -2.20
CA MET A 81 -5.95 -10.72 -1.93
C MET A 81 -6.64 -10.02 -0.76
N PRO A 82 -7.86 -9.48 -0.93
CA PRO A 82 -8.58 -8.85 0.18
C PRO A 82 -8.72 -9.73 1.42
N GLU A 83 -8.95 -11.04 1.25
CA GLU A 83 -9.08 -12.01 2.35
C GLU A 83 -7.77 -12.26 3.10
N ASN A 84 -6.65 -11.79 2.60
CA ASN A 84 -5.33 -11.89 3.23
C ASN A 84 -4.77 -10.49 3.59
N GLY A 85 -5.62 -9.53 3.92
CA GLY A 85 -5.19 -8.16 4.22
C GLY A 85 -4.51 -7.48 3.03
N PHE A 86 -4.94 -7.78 1.80
CA PHE A 86 -4.30 -7.34 0.55
C PHE A 86 -2.84 -7.76 0.42
N SER A 87 -2.50 -8.94 0.90
CA SER A 87 -1.25 -9.66 0.69
C SER A 87 -1.58 -11.05 0.14
N GLU A 88 -0.62 -11.97 0.11
CA GLU A 88 -0.85 -13.35 -0.33
C GLU A 88 -0.28 -14.37 0.67
N ARG A 89 -0.78 -15.61 0.61
CA ARG A 89 -0.34 -16.72 1.49
C ARG A 89 0.90 -17.46 1.00
N ARG A 90 1.42 -17.10 -0.17
CA ARG A 90 2.63 -17.72 -0.71
C ARG A 90 3.85 -17.00 -0.17
N ARG A 91 4.93 -17.74 -0.04
CA ARG A 91 6.24 -17.19 0.33
C ARG A 91 6.67 -16.09 -0.64
N THR A 92 6.49 -16.34 -1.95
CA THR A 92 6.75 -15.37 -3.02
C THR A 92 5.67 -15.49 -4.08
N SER A 93 5.31 -14.38 -4.70
CA SER A 93 4.30 -14.32 -5.75
C SER A 93 4.71 -15.13 -6.98
N LEU A 94 3.72 -15.73 -7.65
CA LEU A 94 3.93 -16.37 -8.96
C LEU A 94 3.40 -15.43 -10.04
N GLY A 95 4.25 -15.09 -11.01
CA GLY A 95 3.83 -14.36 -12.20
C GLY A 95 3.02 -15.21 -13.18
N ILE A 96 2.59 -14.59 -14.28
CA ILE A 96 1.77 -15.28 -15.33
C ILE A 96 2.45 -16.48 -15.97
N ALA A 97 3.78 -16.54 -15.92
CA ALA A 97 4.56 -17.70 -16.38
C ALA A 97 4.69 -18.81 -15.33
N GLY A 98 4.12 -18.65 -14.14
CA GLY A 98 4.26 -19.59 -13.03
C GLY A 98 5.66 -19.59 -12.40
N VAL A 99 6.49 -18.61 -12.70
CA VAL A 99 7.82 -18.44 -12.11
C VAL A 99 7.68 -17.64 -10.81
N PRO A 100 8.28 -18.11 -9.69
CA PRO A 100 8.23 -17.36 -8.44
C PRO A 100 9.08 -16.10 -8.53
N GLY A 101 8.56 -15.01 -7.97
CA GLY A 101 9.30 -13.80 -7.68
C GLY A 101 10.31 -14.01 -6.53
N HIS A 102 11.01 -12.94 -6.16
CA HIS A 102 12.06 -13.01 -5.15
C HIS A 102 11.58 -12.62 -3.74
N ARG A 103 10.47 -11.89 -3.65
CA ARG A 103 9.96 -11.31 -2.41
C ARG A 103 8.50 -11.65 -2.19
N ASN A 104 8.09 -11.56 -0.94
CA ASN A 104 6.69 -11.66 -0.53
C ASN A 104 5.90 -10.43 -0.96
N ALA A 105 4.61 -10.58 -1.28
CA ALA A 105 3.73 -9.47 -1.57
C ALA A 105 3.44 -8.66 -0.30
N MET A 106 3.81 -7.38 -0.30
CA MET A 106 3.48 -6.49 0.82
C MET A 106 1.99 -6.24 0.90
N PRO A 107 1.41 -6.13 2.10
CA PRO A 107 0.03 -5.69 2.26
C PRO A 107 -0.14 -4.25 1.77
N ILE A 108 -1.24 -3.97 1.06
CA ILE A 108 -1.59 -2.64 0.56
C ILE A 108 -2.79 -2.07 1.30
N PHE A 109 -2.52 -1.38 2.40
CA PHE A 109 -3.46 -0.55 3.13
C PHE A 109 -2.74 0.62 3.80
N ASN A 110 -3.46 1.68 4.10
CA ASN A 110 -2.95 2.93 4.69
C ASN A 110 -1.84 3.61 3.87
N LEU A 111 -1.75 3.31 2.57
CA LEU A 111 -0.67 3.80 1.71
C LEU A 111 -0.71 5.31 1.52
N ALA A 112 -1.88 5.95 1.70
CA ALA A 112 -2.04 7.40 1.67
C ALA A 112 -1.21 8.14 2.75
N TRP A 113 -0.74 7.44 3.80
CA TRP A 113 0.13 7.98 4.85
C TRP A 113 1.58 7.51 4.76
N ASN A 114 2.01 6.97 3.61
CA ASN A 114 3.43 6.70 3.40
C ASN A 114 4.17 7.99 3.02
N PHE A 115 4.56 8.77 4.02
CA PHE A 115 5.25 10.06 3.84
C PHE A 115 6.69 9.94 3.30
N SER A 116 7.28 8.73 3.30
CA SER A 116 8.58 8.51 2.66
C SER A 116 8.48 8.52 1.14
N ASP A 117 7.26 8.36 0.60
CA ASP A 117 6.92 8.24 -0.82
C ASP A 117 7.71 7.12 -1.56
N ARG A 118 8.31 6.20 -0.79
CA ARG A 118 9.04 5.04 -1.31
C ARG A 118 8.23 3.78 -1.08
N PHE A 119 8.05 3.00 -2.13
CA PHE A 119 7.25 1.78 -2.15
C PHE A 119 8.12 0.55 -2.45
N ALA A 120 7.52 -0.64 -2.43
CA ALA A 120 8.18 -1.94 -2.42
C ALA A 120 9.07 -2.17 -1.18
N TRP A 121 9.59 -3.39 -1.02
CA TRP A 121 10.47 -3.75 0.10
C TRP A 121 11.80 -3.00 0.12
N ASP A 122 12.31 -2.63 -1.05
CA ASP A 122 13.60 -1.98 -1.25
C ASP A 122 13.50 -0.47 -1.51
N GLY A 123 12.30 0.08 -1.55
CA GLY A 123 12.09 1.50 -1.81
C GLY A 123 12.43 1.95 -3.22
N LYS A 124 12.41 1.03 -4.18
CA LYS A 124 12.74 1.31 -5.58
C LYS A 124 11.76 2.29 -6.20
N GLU A 125 10.48 2.10 -5.98
CA GLU A 125 9.43 2.91 -6.58
C GLU A 125 9.15 4.17 -5.75
N ILE A 126 9.02 5.32 -6.42
CA ILE A 126 8.74 6.62 -5.80
C ILE A 126 7.36 7.08 -6.28
N GLY A 127 6.43 7.20 -5.34
CA GLY A 127 5.03 7.47 -5.66
C GLY A 127 4.20 6.19 -5.81
N LEU A 128 2.95 6.25 -5.35
CA LEU A 128 2.04 5.12 -5.44
C LEU A 128 1.65 4.81 -6.89
N GLU A 129 1.51 5.85 -7.72
CA GLU A 129 1.25 5.73 -9.15
C GLU A 129 2.41 5.04 -9.88
N GLU A 130 3.65 5.39 -9.56
CA GLU A 130 4.83 4.77 -10.15
C GLU A 130 4.95 3.30 -9.74
N GLN A 131 4.64 3.00 -8.47
CA GLN A 131 4.64 1.62 -7.98
C GLN A 131 3.66 0.74 -8.78
N ALA A 132 2.48 1.25 -9.15
CA ALA A 132 1.49 0.50 -9.91
C ALA A 132 1.89 0.23 -11.38
N LEU A 133 2.88 0.95 -11.93
CA LEU A 133 3.40 0.71 -13.29
C LEU A 133 4.25 -0.56 -13.36
N GLU A 134 5.06 -0.80 -12.35
CA GLU A 134 6.12 -1.83 -12.38
C GLU A 134 5.56 -3.25 -12.50
N PRO A 135 4.59 -3.71 -11.68
CA PRO A 135 4.09 -5.08 -11.73
C PRO A 135 3.50 -5.47 -13.10
N VAL A 136 2.90 -4.51 -13.80
CA VAL A 136 2.28 -4.76 -15.12
C VAL A 136 3.33 -5.07 -16.18
N SER A 137 4.46 -4.35 -16.17
CA SER A 137 5.53 -4.55 -17.16
C SER A 137 6.58 -5.58 -16.73
N ASN A 138 6.62 -5.96 -15.45
CA ASN A 138 7.60 -6.90 -14.93
C ASN A 138 7.42 -8.30 -15.53
N LEU A 139 8.50 -8.81 -16.14
CA LEU A 139 8.53 -10.13 -16.80
C LEU A 139 8.24 -11.30 -15.84
N LEU A 140 8.56 -11.13 -14.55
CA LEU A 140 8.32 -12.12 -13.51
C LEU A 140 6.93 -12.04 -12.88
N GLU A 141 6.13 -11.01 -13.25
CA GLU A 141 4.80 -10.77 -12.71
C GLU A 141 3.73 -10.80 -13.81
N MET A 142 3.21 -9.63 -14.24
CA MET A 142 2.12 -9.55 -15.21
C MET A 142 2.59 -9.54 -16.66
N ASN A 143 3.88 -9.28 -16.93
CA ASN A 143 4.55 -9.37 -18.23
C ASN A 143 3.73 -8.80 -19.40
N ALA A 144 3.28 -7.57 -19.28
CA ALA A 144 2.49 -6.89 -20.28
C ALA A 144 3.25 -5.67 -20.83
N ASP A 145 3.00 -5.38 -22.10
CA ASP A 145 3.40 -4.15 -22.75
C ASP A 145 2.32 -3.09 -22.55
N TRP A 146 2.69 -1.91 -22.03
CA TRP A 146 1.74 -0.85 -21.69
C TRP A 146 1.00 -0.28 -22.90
N GLU A 147 1.62 -0.25 -24.09
CA GLU A 147 0.94 0.22 -25.30
C GLU A 147 -0.17 -0.78 -25.70
N GLN A 148 0.13 -2.08 -25.61
CA GLN A 148 -0.88 -3.13 -25.87
C GLN A 148 -2.00 -3.10 -24.83
N VAL A 149 -1.70 -2.85 -23.54
CA VAL A 149 -2.72 -2.69 -22.50
C VAL A 149 -3.61 -1.50 -22.80
N ALA A 150 -3.03 -0.34 -23.13
CA ALA A 150 -3.79 0.86 -23.47
C ALA A 150 -4.72 0.63 -24.69
N GLN A 151 -4.21 0.01 -25.76
CA GLN A 151 -5.02 -0.35 -26.93
C GLN A 151 -6.16 -1.32 -26.58
N ARG A 152 -5.89 -2.29 -25.71
CA ARG A 152 -6.88 -3.28 -25.25
C ARG A 152 -8.01 -2.60 -24.48
N LEU A 153 -7.67 -1.69 -23.57
CA LEU A 153 -8.65 -0.90 -22.82
C LEU A 153 -9.45 0.05 -23.70
N ALA A 154 -8.79 0.71 -24.67
CA ALA A 154 -9.45 1.62 -25.61
C ALA A 154 -10.44 0.89 -26.55
N ASN A 155 -10.21 -0.37 -26.87
CA ASN A 155 -11.09 -1.18 -27.69
C ASN A 155 -12.15 -1.97 -26.89
N HIS A 156 -12.10 -1.92 -25.57
CA HIS A 156 -13.05 -2.63 -24.70
C HIS A 156 -14.41 -1.92 -24.68
N PRO A 157 -15.56 -2.65 -24.69
CA PRO A 157 -16.88 -2.03 -24.80
C PRO A 157 -17.26 -1.11 -23.61
N GLN A 158 -16.62 -1.23 -22.46
CA GLN A 158 -16.99 -0.49 -21.25
C GLN A 158 -15.90 0.51 -20.78
N TYR A 159 -14.61 0.20 -20.93
CA TYR A 159 -13.55 1.03 -20.38
C TYR A 159 -13.50 2.46 -20.95
N PRO A 160 -13.70 2.71 -22.26
CA PRO A 160 -13.65 4.09 -22.76
C PRO A 160 -14.62 5.03 -22.04
N ALA A 161 -15.85 4.58 -21.76
CA ALA A 161 -16.84 5.38 -21.03
C ALA A 161 -16.43 5.61 -19.55
N LEU A 162 -15.81 4.60 -18.90
CA LEU A 162 -15.35 4.70 -17.53
C LEU A 162 -14.17 5.68 -17.41
N PHE A 163 -13.18 5.60 -18.33
CA PHE A 163 -12.07 6.55 -18.38
C PHE A 163 -12.55 7.97 -18.69
N GLN A 164 -13.52 8.12 -19.60
CA GLN A 164 -14.12 9.42 -19.88
C GLN A 164 -14.81 10.03 -18.65
N ALA A 165 -15.50 9.21 -17.87
CA ALA A 165 -16.14 9.65 -16.62
C ALA A 165 -15.10 10.08 -15.56
N ALA A 166 -13.99 9.34 -15.43
CA ALA A 166 -12.97 9.59 -14.41
C ALA A 166 -11.99 10.73 -14.78
N PHE A 167 -11.59 10.83 -16.06
CA PHE A 167 -10.49 11.69 -16.51
C PHE A 167 -10.80 12.57 -17.72
N GLY A 168 -12.03 12.55 -18.21
CA GLY A 168 -12.41 13.29 -19.42
C GLY A 168 -11.99 12.59 -20.72
N SER A 169 -11.95 13.36 -21.81
CA SER A 169 -11.73 12.83 -23.15
C SER A 169 -10.25 12.58 -23.51
N ALA A 170 -9.38 12.36 -22.54
CA ALA A 170 -7.98 12.01 -22.80
C ALA A 170 -7.84 10.61 -23.39
N PRO A 171 -6.86 10.35 -24.25
CA PRO A 171 -6.52 9.00 -24.68
C PRO A 171 -6.14 8.11 -23.47
N ILE A 172 -6.61 6.88 -23.48
CA ILE A 172 -6.24 5.91 -22.43
C ILE A 172 -4.76 5.57 -22.57
N ASP A 173 -4.00 5.78 -21.51
CA ASP A 173 -2.58 5.44 -21.40
C ASP A 173 -2.26 4.81 -20.03
N SER A 174 -1.01 4.41 -19.83
CA SER A 174 -0.55 3.82 -18.57
C SER A 174 -0.73 4.77 -17.40
N ILE A 175 -0.54 6.07 -17.59
CA ILE A 175 -0.63 7.08 -16.52
C ILE A 175 -2.05 7.18 -15.97
N LEU A 176 -3.07 7.22 -16.84
CA LEU A 176 -4.46 7.24 -16.41
C LEU A 176 -4.87 5.93 -15.71
N VAL A 177 -4.33 4.79 -16.18
CA VAL A 177 -4.58 3.47 -15.56
C VAL A 177 -4.04 3.45 -14.13
N VAL A 178 -2.77 3.82 -13.92
CA VAL A 178 -2.19 3.77 -12.57
C VAL A 178 -2.74 4.86 -11.64
N LYS A 179 -3.12 6.02 -12.17
CA LYS A 179 -3.83 7.04 -11.41
C LYS A 179 -5.15 6.52 -10.84
N ALA A 180 -5.94 5.81 -11.64
CA ALA A 180 -7.17 5.19 -11.15
C ALA A 180 -6.88 4.13 -10.08
N ILE A 181 -5.92 3.23 -10.31
CA ILE A 181 -5.54 2.19 -9.34
C ILE A 181 -5.11 2.83 -8.02
N ALA A 182 -4.23 3.83 -8.06
CA ALA A 182 -3.76 4.53 -6.87
C ALA A 182 -4.88 5.26 -6.10
N GLN A 183 -5.90 5.80 -6.79
CA GLN A 183 -7.09 6.33 -6.11
C GLN A 183 -7.82 5.25 -5.32
N PHE A 184 -8.01 4.05 -5.88
CA PHE A 184 -8.61 2.94 -5.17
C PHE A 184 -7.75 2.47 -3.99
N GLU A 185 -6.44 2.29 -4.18
CA GLU A 185 -5.52 1.84 -3.13
C GLU A 185 -5.49 2.81 -1.94
N ARG A 186 -5.62 4.13 -2.18
CA ARG A 186 -5.74 5.14 -1.12
C ARG A 186 -7.02 4.99 -0.29
N THR A 187 -8.07 4.33 -0.79
CA THR A 187 -9.28 4.04 -0.02
C THR A 187 -9.15 2.84 0.91
N LEU A 188 -8.09 2.05 0.78
CA LEU A 188 -7.84 0.88 1.62
C LEU A 188 -7.29 1.33 2.97
N ILE A 189 -8.20 1.72 3.88
CA ILE A 189 -7.85 2.30 5.19
C ILE A 189 -8.23 1.33 6.29
N SER A 190 -7.23 0.87 7.06
CA SER A 190 -7.40 0.04 8.27
C SER A 190 -7.13 0.89 9.50
N GLY A 191 -8.16 1.20 10.27
CA GLY A 191 -8.09 2.12 11.40
C GLY A 191 -9.14 1.86 12.49
N ASN A 192 -9.72 0.65 12.54
CA ASN A 192 -10.71 0.27 13.55
C ASN A 192 -10.39 -1.07 14.24
N SER A 193 -9.10 -1.33 14.49
CA SER A 193 -8.65 -2.48 15.27
C SER A 193 -9.11 -2.38 16.73
N LYS A 194 -9.02 -3.50 17.48
CA LYS A 194 -9.26 -3.48 18.93
C LYS A 194 -8.39 -2.45 19.65
N PHE A 195 -7.15 -2.25 19.21
CA PHE A 195 -6.25 -1.27 19.79
C PHE A 195 -6.70 0.17 19.49
N ASP A 196 -7.21 0.44 18.28
CA ASP A 196 -7.79 1.75 17.96
C ASP A 196 -9.02 2.04 18.83
N GLN A 197 -9.89 1.06 19.05
CA GLN A 197 -11.04 1.16 19.96
C GLN A 197 -10.60 1.39 21.43
N TYR A 198 -9.49 0.77 21.84
CA TYR A 198 -8.89 1.02 23.15
C TYR A 198 -8.39 2.47 23.27
N LEU A 199 -7.73 3.02 22.25
CA LEU A 199 -7.27 4.41 22.24
C LEU A 199 -8.44 5.41 22.31
N ARG A 200 -9.60 5.06 21.72
CA ARG A 200 -10.84 5.84 21.84
C ARG A 200 -11.59 5.61 23.17
N GLY A 201 -11.11 4.71 24.02
CA GLY A 201 -11.76 4.40 25.30
C GLY A 201 -13.02 3.52 25.20
N GLU A 202 -13.26 2.88 24.07
CA GLU A 202 -14.45 2.06 23.78
C GLU A 202 -14.33 0.66 24.38
N VAL A 203 -13.11 0.11 24.44
CA VAL A 203 -12.80 -1.21 24.98
C VAL A 203 -11.60 -1.17 25.92
N SER A 204 -11.43 -2.22 26.72
CA SER A 204 -10.23 -2.41 27.56
C SER A 204 -9.37 -3.53 27.01
N LEU A 205 -8.05 -3.39 27.15
CA LEU A 205 -7.12 -4.48 26.92
C LEU A 205 -7.14 -5.47 28.10
N SER A 206 -7.02 -6.74 27.82
CA SER A 206 -6.78 -7.78 28.84
C SER A 206 -5.38 -7.64 29.43
N ALA A 207 -5.13 -8.28 30.58
CA ALA A 207 -3.82 -8.25 31.23
C ALA A 207 -2.67 -8.76 30.32
N PRO A 208 -2.82 -9.87 29.55
CA PRO A 208 -1.82 -10.27 28.56
C PRO A 208 -1.57 -9.22 27.47
N GLU A 209 -2.62 -8.60 26.93
CA GLU A 209 -2.49 -7.56 25.90
C GLU A 209 -1.80 -6.29 26.43
N GLN A 210 -2.06 -5.91 27.68
CA GLN A 210 -1.39 -4.79 28.33
C GLN A 210 0.09 -5.09 28.57
N ASN A 211 0.42 -6.28 29.13
CA ASN A 211 1.81 -6.66 29.30
C ASN A 211 2.53 -6.79 27.94
N GLY A 212 1.85 -7.29 26.90
CA GLY A 212 2.40 -7.37 25.54
C GLY A 212 2.73 -5.99 24.96
N LEU A 213 1.90 -4.96 25.22
CA LEU A 213 2.21 -3.57 24.88
C LEU A 213 3.42 -3.06 25.67
N GLU A 214 3.51 -3.36 26.98
CA GLU A 214 4.67 -3.01 27.79
C GLU A 214 5.94 -3.70 27.26
N VAL A 215 5.90 -4.98 26.92
CA VAL A 215 7.02 -5.70 26.28
C VAL A 215 7.44 -5.02 24.98
N PHE A 216 6.48 -4.64 24.12
CA PHE A 216 6.72 -3.96 22.86
C PHE A 216 7.44 -2.61 23.03
N MET A 217 7.07 -1.86 24.07
CA MET A 217 7.58 -0.50 24.35
C MET A 217 8.83 -0.47 25.22
N ASP A 218 9.24 -1.57 25.83
CA ASP A 218 10.33 -1.63 26.80
C ASP A 218 11.66 -1.93 26.09
N GLU A 219 12.60 -0.97 26.14
CA GLU A 219 13.95 -1.09 25.56
C GLU A 219 14.78 -2.27 26.14
N ALA A 220 14.46 -2.73 27.35
CA ALA A 220 15.13 -3.85 27.99
C ALA A 220 14.49 -5.20 27.63
N ARG A 221 13.31 -5.21 27.00
CA ARG A 221 12.58 -6.41 26.60
C ARG A 221 12.39 -6.50 25.09
N GLY A 222 11.28 -5.97 24.53
CA GLY A 222 10.97 -6.11 23.12
C GLY A 222 11.68 -5.15 22.19
N ASP A 223 11.78 -3.89 22.62
CA ASP A 223 12.41 -2.78 21.88
C ASP A 223 11.88 -2.58 20.44
N CYS A 224 10.60 -2.92 20.22
CA CYS A 224 10.01 -2.96 18.87
C CYS A 224 9.61 -1.56 18.36
N PHE A 225 9.34 -0.64 19.28
CA PHE A 225 8.73 0.65 18.99
C PHE A 225 9.62 1.61 18.18
N HIS A 226 10.92 1.42 18.19
CA HIS A 226 11.84 2.29 17.45
C HIS A 226 11.59 2.28 15.94
N CYS A 227 11.26 1.11 15.38
CA CYS A 227 10.95 0.96 13.96
C CYS A 227 9.46 0.92 13.68
N HIS A 228 8.67 0.32 14.60
CA HIS A 228 7.24 0.13 14.39
C HIS A 228 6.37 1.20 15.07
N GLY A 229 6.99 2.19 15.72
CA GLY A 229 6.26 3.28 16.37
C GLY A 229 5.65 2.91 17.71
N SER A 230 4.73 3.75 18.18
CA SER A 230 4.11 3.68 19.50
C SER A 230 2.61 3.90 19.38
N PRO A 231 1.83 3.89 20.47
CA PRO A 231 0.40 4.25 20.45
C PRO A 231 0.06 5.56 19.74
N ASN A 232 1.00 6.49 19.64
CA ASN A 232 0.84 7.76 18.91
C ASN A 232 1.18 7.65 17.42
N ASN A 233 1.56 6.48 16.92
CA ASN A 233 1.74 6.19 15.50
C ASN A 233 0.80 5.05 15.09
N PRO A 234 -0.47 5.36 14.74
CA PRO A 234 -1.46 4.35 14.40
C PRO A 234 -1.17 3.60 13.11
N LEU A 235 -0.14 3.96 12.36
CA LEU A 235 0.33 3.18 11.20
C LEU A 235 1.13 1.96 11.61
N TRP A 236 1.72 1.95 12.83
CA TRP A 236 2.57 0.89 13.35
C TRP A 236 3.74 0.56 12.43
N THR A 237 4.34 1.60 11.86
CA THR A 237 5.55 1.60 11.02
C THR A 237 6.10 3.01 10.95
N ASP A 238 7.41 3.15 10.80
CA ASP A 238 8.08 4.40 10.45
C ASP A 238 8.27 4.57 8.93
N ASN A 239 7.96 3.51 8.15
CA ASN A 239 8.21 3.41 6.71
C ASN A 239 9.70 3.65 6.32
N ALA A 240 10.62 3.60 7.27
CA ALA A 240 12.05 3.69 7.02
C ALA A 240 12.65 2.32 6.64
N PHE A 241 13.95 2.32 6.35
CA PHE A 241 14.66 1.13 5.89
C PHE A 241 15.68 0.69 6.93
N HIS A 242 15.50 -0.53 7.42
CA HIS A 242 16.31 -1.11 8.47
C HIS A 242 16.82 -2.49 8.09
N ASN A 243 18.03 -2.82 8.55
CA ASN A 243 18.51 -4.19 8.57
C ASN A 243 18.20 -4.76 9.95
N ASN A 244 17.22 -5.64 10.01
CA ASN A 244 16.68 -6.23 11.23
C ASN A 244 17.43 -7.49 11.70
N GLY A 245 18.65 -7.73 11.22
CA GLY A 245 19.45 -8.89 11.63
C GLY A 245 18.89 -10.24 11.15
N LEU A 246 18.16 -10.26 10.03
CA LEU A 246 17.59 -11.48 9.49
C LEU A 246 18.65 -12.42 8.89
N ASP A 247 19.69 -11.86 8.30
CA ASP A 247 20.74 -12.59 7.60
C ASP A 247 22.13 -12.02 7.93
N ALA A 248 23.12 -12.91 8.11
CA ALA A 248 24.53 -12.53 8.29
C ALA A 248 25.20 -12.13 6.96
N SER A 249 24.67 -12.62 5.83
CA SER A 249 25.10 -12.29 4.47
C SER A 249 23.88 -12.20 3.55
N PHE A 250 23.91 -11.30 2.57
CA PHE A 250 22.73 -10.94 1.81
C PHE A 250 22.72 -11.61 0.44
N SER A 251 21.70 -12.42 0.15
CA SER A 251 21.35 -12.84 -1.20
C SER A 251 20.47 -11.78 -1.90
N ASP A 252 19.72 -11.00 -1.13
CA ASP A 252 18.96 -9.83 -1.55
C ASP A 252 19.53 -8.59 -0.84
N LEU A 253 20.01 -7.62 -1.60
CA LEU A 253 20.64 -6.42 -1.06
C LEU A 253 19.63 -5.38 -0.57
N GLY A 254 18.31 -5.57 -0.83
CA GLY A 254 17.29 -4.62 -0.42
C GLY A 254 17.55 -3.22 -0.96
N LEU A 255 17.49 -2.20 -0.09
CA LEU A 255 17.76 -0.81 -0.45
C LEU A 255 19.16 -0.62 -1.08
N GLY A 256 20.15 -1.42 -0.70
CA GLY A 256 21.52 -1.35 -1.26
C GLY A 256 21.56 -1.61 -2.75
N ALA A 257 20.65 -2.44 -3.30
CA ALA A 257 20.54 -2.63 -4.75
C ALA A 257 20.00 -1.39 -5.48
N VAL A 258 19.21 -0.56 -4.79
CA VAL A 258 18.60 0.66 -5.33
C VAL A 258 19.51 1.87 -5.18
N SER A 259 20.10 2.05 -4.01
CA SER A 259 20.98 3.20 -3.70
C SER A 259 22.38 3.06 -4.28
N GLY A 260 22.86 1.82 -4.48
CA GLY A 260 24.26 1.55 -4.83
C GLY A 260 25.24 1.78 -3.66
N ASP A 261 24.74 2.12 -2.46
CA ASP A 261 25.57 2.29 -1.26
C ASP A 261 25.68 0.96 -0.50
N PRO A 262 26.90 0.41 -0.32
CA PRO A 262 27.10 -0.81 0.47
C PRO A 262 26.59 -0.72 1.92
N ASN A 263 26.48 0.48 2.49
CA ASN A 263 25.92 0.69 3.82
C ASN A 263 24.40 0.46 3.89
N ASP A 264 23.73 0.37 2.74
CA ASP A 264 22.30 0.07 2.65
C ASP A 264 22.01 -1.40 2.35
N ASN A 265 23.01 -2.24 2.20
CA ASN A 265 22.83 -3.67 1.95
C ASN A 265 22.07 -4.35 3.07
N GLY A 266 21.03 -5.11 2.71
CA GLY A 266 20.19 -5.87 3.63
C GLY A 266 19.16 -5.02 4.39
N LYS A 267 19.02 -3.73 4.04
CA LYS A 267 17.95 -2.89 4.58
C LYS A 267 16.69 -3.05 3.76
N PHE A 268 15.57 -3.25 4.48
CA PHE A 268 14.23 -3.34 3.91
C PHE A 268 13.29 -2.39 4.62
N ARG A 269 12.22 -1.98 3.93
CA ARG A 269 11.22 -1.08 4.49
C ARG A 269 10.50 -1.77 5.66
N THR A 270 10.35 -1.06 6.77
CA THR A 270 9.55 -1.51 7.91
C THR A 270 8.08 -1.63 7.50
N PRO A 271 7.49 -2.84 7.52
CA PRO A 271 6.06 -2.99 7.23
C PRO A 271 5.22 -2.54 8.43
N SER A 272 3.96 -2.19 8.16
CA SER A 272 2.98 -1.98 9.23
C SER A 272 2.73 -3.28 10.00
N LEU A 273 2.53 -3.16 11.32
CA LEU A 273 2.11 -4.28 12.16
C LEU A 273 0.58 -4.45 12.20
N ARG A 274 -0.18 -3.66 11.46
CA ARG A 274 -1.63 -3.87 11.35
C ARG A 274 -1.94 -5.14 10.57
N ASN A 275 -3.01 -5.80 10.95
CA ASN A 275 -3.57 -6.94 10.23
C ASN A 275 -2.63 -8.16 10.11
N LEU A 276 -1.65 -8.29 11.00
CA LEU A 276 -0.65 -9.36 10.92
C LEU A 276 -1.24 -10.76 10.90
N SER A 277 -2.38 -11.02 11.58
CA SER A 277 -3.01 -12.34 11.57
C SER A 277 -3.51 -12.77 10.19
N TYR A 278 -3.64 -11.83 9.25
CA TYR A 278 -4.13 -12.09 7.88
C TYR A 278 -3.02 -12.13 6.84
N THR A 279 -1.82 -11.53 7.13
CA THR A 279 -0.78 -11.24 6.14
C THR A 279 0.42 -12.17 6.19
N ALA A 280 0.29 -13.35 6.82
CA ALA A 280 1.32 -14.39 6.74
C ALA A 280 1.50 -14.86 5.28
N PRO A 281 2.74 -15.26 4.86
CA PRO A 281 3.98 -15.36 5.65
C PRO A 281 4.72 -14.03 5.79
N TYR A 282 5.69 -13.98 6.70
CA TYR A 282 6.36 -12.74 7.13
C TYR A 282 7.80 -12.62 6.61
N MET A 283 8.35 -11.41 6.71
CA MET A 283 9.61 -10.91 6.18
C MET A 283 9.57 -10.69 4.67
N HIS A 284 10.57 -9.98 4.16
CA HIS A 284 10.65 -9.64 2.73
C HIS A 284 10.66 -10.86 1.81
N ASP A 285 11.15 -11.98 2.30
CA ASP A 285 11.24 -13.25 1.55
C ASP A 285 10.19 -14.30 2.01
N GLY A 286 9.28 -13.94 2.92
CA GLY A 286 8.20 -14.80 3.37
C GLY A 286 8.66 -16.08 4.10
N ARG A 287 9.81 -16.03 4.81
CA ARG A 287 10.39 -17.23 5.44
C ARG A 287 9.66 -17.74 6.68
N PHE A 288 8.95 -16.88 7.41
CA PHE A 288 8.22 -17.24 8.61
C PHE A 288 6.72 -17.34 8.35
N ASN A 289 6.12 -18.44 8.81
CA ASN A 289 4.69 -18.71 8.60
C ASN A 289 3.82 -18.27 9.79
N THR A 290 4.42 -18.01 10.93
CA THR A 290 3.72 -17.63 12.17
C THR A 290 4.35 -16.41 12.82
N LEU A 291 3.54 -15.62 13.52
CA LEU A 291 4.03 -14.50 14.32
C LEU A 291 4.97 -14.95 15.45
N MET A 292 4.79 -16.17 15.96
CA MET A 292 5.69 -16.69 16.98
C MET A 292 7.10 -16.90 16.42
N GLU A 293 7.25 -17.40 15.17
CA GLU A 293 8.56 -17.51 14.50
C GLU A 293 9.22 -16.14 14.32
N VAL A 294 8.43 -15.09 14.05
CA VAL A 294 8.93 -13.70 13.98
C VAL A 294 9.41 -13.22 15.36
N ILE A 295 8.62 -13.48 16.42
CA ILE A 295 8.99 -13.12 17.80
C ILE A 295 10.24 -13.90 18.23
N ASP A 296 10.33 -15.18 17.88
CA ASP A 296 11.50 -16.01 18.17
C ASP A 296 12.76 -15.52 17.43
N HIS A 297 12.62 -15.01 16.20
CA HIS A 297 13.73 -14.40 15.49
C HIS A 297 14.30 -13.20 16.26
N TYR A 298 13.45 -12.26 16.70
CA TYR A 298 13.92 -11.10 17.48
C TYR A 298 14.40 -11.48 18.88
N SER A 299 13.86 -12.57 19.45
CA SER A 299 14.22 -13.05 20.78
C SER A 299 15.58 -13.79 20.81
N GLU A 300 15.84 -14.71 19.85
CA GLU A 300 17.04 -15.56 19.86
C GLU A 300 17.71 -15.75 18.48
N GLY A 301 17.17 -15.16 17.40
CA GLY A 301 17.55 -15.48 16.02
C GLY A 301 18.34 -14.39 15.30
N LEU A 302 18.71 -13.29 15.98
CA LEU A 302 19.38 -12.15 15.33
C LEU A 302 20.77 -12.54 14.81
N GLN A 303 21.06 -12.16 13.56
CA GLN A 303 22.33 -12.36 12.90
C GLN A 303 23.08 -11.03 12.77
N TYR A 304 24.35 -11.00 13.16
CA TYR A 304 25.20 -9.84 12.92
C TYR A 304 25.58 -9.74 11.45
N SER A 305 25.52 -8.52 10.91
CA SER A 305 26.08 -8.15 9.63
C SER A 305 26.67 -6.72 9.68
N PRO A 306 27.53 -6.31 8.74
CA PRO A 306 28.17 -4.97 8.80
C PRO A 306 27.18 -3.80 8.72
N THR A 307 25.98 -4.03 8.19
CA THR A 307 24.94 -3.01 7.99
C THR A 307 23.77 -3.16 8.96
N ILE A 308 23.93 -3.99 10.02
CA ILE A 308 22.92 -4.16 11.06
C ILE A 308 22.50 -2.80 11.60
N ASP A 309 21.19 -2.59 11.77
CA ASP A 309 20.70 -1.33 12.31
C ASP A 309 21.21 -1.13 13.75
N PRO A 310 21.75 0.06 14.10
CA PRO A 310 22.22 0.35 15.46
C PRO A 310 21.14 0.18 16.55
N LEU A 311 19.87 0.25 16.20
CA LEU A 311 18.75 -0.01 17.10
C LEU A 311 18.58 -1.49 17.46
N MET A 312 19.22 -2.40 16.70
CA MET A 312 19.27 -3.85 17.03
C MET A 312 20.33 -4.12 18.11
N LYS A 313 20.19 -3.47 19.26
CA LYS A 313 21.18 -3.42 20.37
C LYS A 313 21.59 -4.81 20.88
N SER A 314 20.68 -5.79 20.84
CA SER A 314 20.90 -7.13 21.41
C SER A 314 21.49 -8.12 20.40
N VAL A 315 21.92 -7.70 19.21
CA VAL A 315 22.45 -8.62 18.17
C VAL A 315 23.66 -9.42 18.63
N ALA A 316 24.53 -8.86 19.48
CA ALA A 316 25.69 -9.57 20.01
C ALA A 316 25.33 -10.75 20.95
N ALA A 317 24.14 -10.68 21.56
CA ALA A 317 23.58 -11.75 22.38
C ALA A 317 22.70 -12.73 21.55
N GLY A 318 22.48 -12.46 20.27
CA GLY A 318 21.60 -13.23 19.40
C GLY A 318 20.14 -12.83 19.50
N GLY A 319 19.78 -11.84 20.32
CA GLY A 319 18.44 -11.33 20.50
C GLY A 319 18.16 -10.80 21.90
N VAL A 320 16.92 -10.41 22.15
CA VAL A 320 16.49 -9.80 23.43
C VAL A 320 16.15 -10.83 24.52
N HIS A 321 16.08 -12.12 24.19
CA HIS A 321 15.83 -13.25 25.10
C HIS A 321 14.53 -13.10 25.94
N LEU A 322 13.40 -12.91 25.27
CA LEU A 322 12.09 -12.81 25.90
C LEU A 322 11.72 -14.08 26.65
N SER A 323 11.11 -13.93 27.82
CA SER A 323 10.51 -15.06 28.52
C SER A 323 9.35 -15.67 27.70
N PRO A 324 9.01 -16.97 27.91
CA PRO A 324 7.84 -17.57 27.25
C PRO A 324 6.53 -16.79 27.49
N GLN A 325 6.39 -16.16 28.67
CA GLN A 325 5.23 -15.33 28.98
C GLN A 325 5.26 -14.03 28.17
N ASP A 326 6.40 -13.33 28.10
CA ASP A 326 6.51 -12.10 27.31
C ASP A 326 6.25 -12.35 25.83
N LYS A 327 6.73 -13.47 25.25
CA LYS A 327 6.42 -13.85 23.86
C LYS A 327 4.92 -14.06 23.65
N SER A 328 4.26 -14.76 24.57
CA SER A 328 2.82 -15.00 24.50
C SER A 328 2.01 -13.70 24.61
N ASP A 329 2.41 -12.82 25.51
CA ASP A 329 1.72 -11.56 25.76
C ASP A 329 1.98 -10.57 24.63
N LEU A 330 3.21 -10.50 24.09
CA LEU A 330 3.52 -9.74 22.88
C LEU A 330 2.66 -10.19 21.68
N LEU A 331 2.51 -11.50 21.49
CA LEU A 331 1.61 -12.04 20.46
C LEU A 331 0.15 -11.62 20.71
N ALA A 332 -0.31 -11.62 21.97
CA ALA A 332 -1.65 -11.16 22.30
C ALA A 332 -1.84 -9.68 21.96
N PHE A 333 -0.85 -8.84 22.27
CA PHE A 333 -0.87 -7.42 21.89
C PHE A 333 -0.89 -7.25 20.36
N LEU A 334 0.01 -7.88 19.61
CA LEU A 334 0.07 -7.75 18.15
C LEU A 334 -1.28 -8.08 17.49
N ARG A 335 -2.01 -9.05 18.00
CA ARG A 335 -3.36 -9.39 17.52
C ARG A 335 -4.41 -8.31 17.79
N THR A 336 -4.18 -7.40 18.73
CA THR A 336 -5.08 -6.26 18.92
C THR A 336 -5.01 -5.24 17.79
N LEU A 337 -3.99 -5.32 16.94
CA LEU A 337 -3.80 -4.47 15.75
C LEU A 337 -4.55 -5.00 14.51
N ASP A 338 -5.21 -6.16 14.61
CA ASP A 338 -6.05 -6.71 13.55
C ASP A 338 -7.38 -5.94 13.45
N ASP A 339 -7.73 -5.54 12.23
CA ASP A 339 -8.96 -4.81 11.90
C ASP A 339 -9.92 -5.74 11.15
N ALA A 340 -10.83 -6.34 11.88
CA ALA A 340 -11.80 -7.29 11.32
C ALA A 340 -12.83 -6.61 10.41
N GLU A 341 -13.11 -5.32 10.62
CA GLU A 341 -14.02 -4.55 9.77
C GLU A 341 -13.37 -4.29 8.41
N PHE A 342 -12.12 -3.83 8.39
CA PHE A 342 -11.33 -3.70 7.16
C PHE A 342 -11.30 -5.02 6.39
N GLN A 343 -11.04 -6.12 7.07
CA GLN A 343 -10.94 -7.45 6.47
C GLN A 343 -12.26 -7.95 5.86
N SER A 344 -13.40 -7.59 6.44
CA SER A 344 -14.72 -8.02 6.00
C SER A 344 -15.46 -7.01 5.12
N ASN A 345 -14.89 -5.83 4.86
CA ASN A 345 -15.53 -4.75 4.12
C ASN A 345 -15.90 -5.19 2.69
N PRO A 346 -17.19 -5.15 2.29
CA PRO A 346 -17.63 -5.52 0.95
C PRO A 346 -17.09 -4.59 -0.13
N ASP A 347 -16.79 -3.32 0.20
CA ASP A 347 -16.25 -2.35 -0.75
C ASP A 347 -14.80 -2.67 -1.16
N HIS A 348 -14.11 -3.51 -0.40
CA HIS A 348 -12.80 -4.04 -0.70
C HIS A 348 -12.83 -5.29 -1.60
N ARG A 349 -14.00 -5.69 -2.10
CA ARG A 349 -14.21 -6.86 -2.94
C ARG A 349 -14.57 -6.45 -4.37
N PRO A 350 -14.34 -7.33 -5.38
CA PRO A 350 -14.82 -7.05 -6.72
C PRO A 350 -16.34 -6.87 -6.71
N ASP A 351 -16.81 -5.96 -7.54
CA ASP A 351 -18.23 -5.79 -7.73
C ASP A 351 -18.86 -7.12 -8.21
N ARG A 352 -20.02 -7.47 -7.67
CA ARG A 352 -20.73 -8.67 -8.15
C ARG A 352 -20.97 -8.48 -9.65
N ARG A 353 -20.52 -9.43 -10.46
CA ARG A 353 -20.87 -9.44 -11.88
C ARG A 353 -22.39 -9.44 -11.97
N PRO A 354 -22.97 -8.56 -12.80
CA PRO A 354 -24.42 -8.54 -13.01
C PRO A 354 -24.91 -9.84 -13.64
#